data_f8b324ec084841da2d620c28f1503198
#
_entry.id   f8b324ec084841da2d620c28f1503198
#
_cell.length_a   1.000
_cell.length_b   1.000
_cell.length_c   1.000
_cell.angle_alpha   90.00
_cell.angle_beta   90.00
_cell.angle_gamma   90.00
#
_symmetry.space_group_name_H-M   'P 1'
#
loop_
_entity.id
_entity.type
_entity.pdbx_description
1 polymer ?
#
loop_
_entity_poly.entity_id
_entity_poly.type
_entity_poly.pdbx_seq_one_letter_code
_entity_poly.pdbx_strand_id
1 'polypeptide(L)'
;MFVAKNWKDYEVIDCSRGEKLERWGKYILCRPDPQVIWQSEKKNPLWKKLNGHYHRSKAGGGDWEFFSLPKQWQISYPLGENGEDRLNFHLKPFAFKHTGIFPEQAVNWEWFYRLIKKEKERREKSGDKTPIKVLNLFAYT
;
A
#
# COMPACT_ATOMS: atom_id res chain seq x y z
N MET A 1 -4.48 16.85 9.14
CA MET A 1 -4.74 15.56 8.47
C MET A 1 -3.43 15.03 7.93
N PHE A 2 -3.06 13.82 8.28
CA PHE A 2 -1.85 13.17 7.74
C PHE A 2 -2.20 12.46 6.43
N VAL A 3 -1.44 12.72 5.37
CA VAL A 3 -1.67 12.14 4.04
C VAL A 3 -0.38 11.52 3.53
N ALA A 4 -0.44 10.27 3.05
CA ALA A 4 0.67 9.57 2.44
C ALA A 4 0.93 10.14 1.03
N LYS A 5 1.76 11.19 0.92
CA LYS A 5 2.00 11.93 -0.34
C LYS A 5 3.14 11.38 -1.19
N ASN A 6 4.00 10.54 -0.59
CA ASN A 6 5.27 10.17 -1.21
C ASN A 6 5.19 8.87 -2.03
N TRP A 7 4.01 8.27 -2.18
CA TRP A 7 3.83 7.11 -3.03
C TRP A 7 4.15 7.44 -4.50
N LYS A 8 5.12 6.72 -5.07
CA LYS A 8 5.42 6.74 -6.51
C LYS A 8 4.92 5.47 -7.20
N ASP A 9 4.94 4.36 -6.47
CA ASP A 9 4.57 3.04 -6.99
C ASP A 9 3.13 2.64 -6.67
N TYR A 10 2.37 3.47 -5.95
CA TYR A 10 0.96 3.23 -5.66
C TYR A 10 0.11 4.47 -5.91
N GLU A 11 -1.08 4.25 -6.48
CA GLU A 11 -2.05 5.30 -6.75
C GLU A 11 -3.46 4.72 -6.84
N VAL A 12 -4.44 5.39 -6.25
CA VAL A 12 -5.86 5.16 -6.57
C VAL A 12 -6.19 6.05 -7.77
N ILE A 13 -6.42 5.43 -8.92
CA ILE A 13 -6.64 6.11 -10.20
C ILE A 13 -8.09 6.58 -10.33
N ASP A 14 -9.04 5.72 -9.93
CA ASP A 14 -10.47 5.98 -10.04
C ASP A 14 -11.23 5.05 -9.09
N CYS A 15 -12.46 5.41 -8.74
CA CYS A 15 -13.31 4.56 -7.92
C CYS A 15 -14.78 4.77 -8.27
N SER A 16 -15.52 3.67 -8.44
CA SER A 16 -16.95 3.67 -8.76
C SER A 16 -17.60 2.32 -8.49
N ARG A 17 -18.89 2.33 -8.15
CA ARG A 17 -19.73 1.13 -8.02
C ARG A 17 -19.17 0.05 -7.10
N GLY A 18 -18.66 0.46 -5.94
CA GLY A 18 -18.10 -0.46 -4.96
C GLY A 18 -16.70 -0.97 -5.27
N GLU A 19 -16.03 -0.42 -6.28
CA GLU A 19 -14.70 -0.83 -6.72
C GLU A 19 -13.75 0.35 -6.82
N LYS A 20 -12.47 0.06 -6.67
CA LYS A 20 -11.36 0.98 -6.90
C LYS A 20 -10.40 0.43 -7.93
N LEU A 21 -10.00 1.31 -8.82
CA LEU A 21 -8.97 1.10 -9.82
C LEU A 21 -7.65 1.62 -9.28
N GLU A 22 -6.65 0.77 -9.15
CA GLU A 22 -5.39 1.08 -8.49
C GLU A 22 -4.21 0.72 -9.38
N ARG A 23 -3.16 1.54 -9.30
CA ARG A 23 -1.84 1.21 -9.84
C ARG A 23 -0.92 0.73 -8.72
N TRP A 24 -0.29 -0.42 -8.95
CA TRP A 24 0.66 -1.07 -8.05
C TRP A 24 1.97 -1.34 -8.80
N GLY A 25 2.91 -0.40 -8.75
CA GLY A 25 4.06 -0.36 -9.63
C GLY A 25 3.62 -0.13 -11.07
N LYS A 26 3.83 -1.09 -11.95
CA LYS A 26 3.36 -1.07 -13.35
C LYS A 26 2.03 -1.79 -13.59
N TYR A 27 1.45 -2.40 -12.55
CA TYR A 27 0.24 -3.21 -12.70
C TYR A 27 -1.00 -2.45 -12.27
N ILE A 28 -2.08 -2.66 -13.02
CA ILE A 28 -3.40 -2.06 -12.79
C ILE A 28 -4.32 -3.14 -12.21
N LEU A 29 -4.84 -2.88 -11.03
CA LEU A 29 -5.74 -3.79 -10.32
C LEU A 29 -7.10 -3.15 -10.09
N CYS A 30 -8.14 -3.97 -10.18
CA CYS A 30 -9.48 -3.64 -9.71
C CYS A 30 -9.81 -4.46 -8.47
N ARG A 31 -10.20 -3.78 -7.40
CA ARG A 31 -10.56 -4.43 -6.14
C ARG A 31 -11.80 -3.81 -5.52
N PRO A 32 -12.64 -4.61 -4.83
CA PRO A 32 -13.82 -4.09 -4.15
C PRO A 32 -13.45 -3.19 -2.97
N ASP A 33 -14.15 -2.06 -2.88
CA ASP A 33 -14.08 -1.16 -1.75
C ASP A 33 -15.49 -0.75 -1.32
N PRO A 34 -15.98 -1.22 -0.16
CA PRO A 34 -17.34 -0.93 0.31
C PRO A 34 -17.58 0.53 0.67
N GLN A 35 -16.52 1.35 0.79
CA GLN A 35 -16.63 2.78 1.03
C GLN A 35 -17.01 3.56 -0.23
N VAL A 36 -16.84 2.94 -1.41
CA VAL A 36 -17.21 3.53 -2.71
C VAL A 36 -18.68 3.32 -2.98
N ILE A 37 -19.53 4.17 -2.41
CA ILE A 37 -21.00 4.08 -2.50
C ILE A 37 -21.59 4.77 -3.73
N TRP A 38 -20.82 5.62 -4.40
CA TRP A 38 -21.27 6.34 -5.59
C TRP A 38 -21.17 5.49 -6.85
N GLN A 39 -21.95 5.88 -7.87
CA GLN A 39 -22.08 5.17 -9.14
C GLN A 39 -21.73 6.10 -10.30
N SER A 40 -20.51 6.58 -10.36
CA SER A 40 -20.00 7.33 -11.50
C SER A 40 -19.77 6.43 -12.70
N GLU A 41 -19.71 7.01 -13.90
CA GLU A 41 -19.28 6.28 -15.08
C GLU A 41 -17.80 5.97 -15.00
N LYS A 42 -17.42 4.73 -15.31
CA LYS A 42 -16.01 4.26 -15.36
C LYS A 42 -15.35 4.76 -16.66
N LYS A 43 -15.13 6.09 -16.77
CA LYS A 43 -14.59 6.74 -17.98
C LYS A 43 -13.10 6.51 -18.20
N ASN A 44 -12.35 6.24 -17.13
CA ASN A 44 -10.91 6.03 -17.27
C ASN A 44 -10.65 4.77 -18.11
N PRO A 45 -9.85 4.86 -19.21
CA PRO A 45 -9.61 3.73 -20.12
C PRO A 45 -8.89 2.55 -19.44
N LEU A 46 -8.23 2.78 -18.31
CA LEU A 46 -7.52 1.73 -17.55
C LEU A 46 -8.48 0.72 -16.90
N TRP A 47 -9.78 1.04 -16.74
CA TRP A 47 -10.79 0.05 -16.37
C TRP A 47 -10.91 -1.12 -17.35
N LYS A 48 -10.46 -0.94 -18.60
CA LYS A 48 -10.44 -1.96 -19.67
C LYS A 48 -9.06 -2.60 -19.84
N LYS A 49 -8.06 -2.23 -19.05
CA LYS A 49 -6.65 -2.68 -19.17
C LYS A 49 -6.13 -3.20 -17.85
N LEU A 50 -6.92 -4.01 -17.17
CA LEU A 50 -6.56 -4.59 -15.88
C LEU A 50 -5.50 -5.69 -16.04
N ASN A 51 -4.61 -5.79 -15.06
CA ASN A 51 -3.72 -6.94 -14.88
C ASN A 51 -4.32 -7.99 -13.94
N GLY A 52 -5.19 -7.57 -13.03
CA GLY A 52 -5.94 -8.45 -12.15
C GLY A 52 -7.21 -7.78 -11.62
N HIS A 53 -8.25 -8.58 -11.41
CA HIS A 53 -9.52 -8.14 -10.86
C HIS A 53 -9.94 -9.10 -9.73
N TYR A 54 -10.24 -8.59 -8.56
CA TYR A 54 -10.78 -9.40 -7.47
C TYR A 54 -12.30 -9.27 -7.42
N HIS A 55 -12.97 -10.37 -7.65
CA HIS A 55 -14.43 -10.48 -7.62
C HIS A 55 -14.91 -10.92 -6.24
N ARG A 56 -15.76 -10.12 -5.62
CA ARG A 56 -16.35 -10.45 -4.32
C ARG A 56 -17.49 -11.45 -4.47
N SER A 57 -17.43 -12.55 -3.72
CA SER A 57 -18.53 -13.50 -3.62
C SER A 57 -19.66 -12.97 -2.72
N LYS A 58 -20.90 -13.31 -3.04
CA LYS A 58 -22.08 -13.02 -2.18
C LYS A 58 -22.06 -13.80 -0.86
N ALA A 59 -21.39 -14.94 -0.82
CA ALA A 59 -21.24 -15.79 0.36
C ALA A 59 -20.07 -15.38 1.27
N GLY A 60 -19.37 -14.29 0.96
CA GLY A 60 -18.15 -13.87 1.63
C GLY A 60 -16.90 -14.37 0.90
N GLY A 61 -15.76 -13.65 1.08
CA GLY A 61 -14.55 -13.92 0.30
C GLY A 61 -14.65 -13.48 -1.15
N GLY A 62 -14.03 -14.21 -2.05
CA GLY A 62 -13.99 -13.95 -3.49
C GLY A 62 -12.73 -14.51 -4.14
N ASP A 63 -12.60 -14.28 -5.44
CA ASP A 63 -11.54 -14.83 -6.26
C ASP A 63 -10.89 -13.77 -7.15
N TRP A 64 -9.60 -14.00 -7.45
CA TRP A 64 -8.85 -13.20 -8.40
C TRP A 64 -9.01 -13.73 -9.83
N GLU A 65 -9.35 -12.86 -10.73
CA GLU A 65 -9.21 -13.05 -12.16
C GLU A 65 -7.90 -12.42 -12.61
N PHE A 66 -7.00 -13.23 -13.19
CA PHE A 66 -5.68 -12.79 -13.62
C PHE A 66 -5.63 -12.67 -15.14
N PHE A 67 -5.20 -11.51 -15.63
CA PHE A 67 -4.99 -11.27 -17.07
C PHE A 67 -3.51 -11.33 -17.42
N SER A 68 -2.69 -10.50 -16.74
CA SER A 68 -1.24 -10.46 -16.95
C SER A 68 -0.50 -10.04 -15.67
N LEU A 69 -1.02 -10.45 -14.52
CA LEU A 69 -0.41 -10.19 -13.22
C LEU A 69 0.58 -11.32 -12.87
N PRO A 70 1.82 -11.02 -12.49
CA PRO A 70 2.76 -12.04 -12.02
C PRO A 70 2.34 -12.59 -10.66
N LYS A 71 2.86 -13.76 -10.30
CA LYS A 71 2.61 -14.36 -8.98
C LYS A 71 3.07 -13.48 -7.82
N GLN A 72 4.12 -12.68 -8.06
CA GLN A 72 4.63 -11.67 -7.11
C GLN A 72 5.39 -10.58 -7.85
N TRP A 73 5.42 -9.38 -7.26
CA TRP A 73 6.19 -8.23 -7.77
C TRP A 73 6.65 -7.36 -6.61
N GLN A 74 7.45 -6.36 -6.92
CA GLN A 74 8.00 -5.46 -5.93
C GLN A 74 7.53 -4.03 -6.19
N ILE A 75 7.25 -3.31 -5.10
CA ILE A 75 7.08 -1.87 -5.09
C ILE A 75 7.90 -1.26 -3.95
N SER A 76 8.10 0.03 -3.99
CA SER A 76 8.88 0.74 -2.98
C SER A 76 8.18 2.00 -2.48
N TYR A 77 8.53 2.39 -1.26
CA TYR A 77 8.13 3.64 -0.66
C TYR A 77 9.36 4.40 -0.15
N PRO A 78 9.60 5.64 -0.61
CA PRO A 78 10.70 6.46 -0.10
C PRO A 78 10.40 6.96 1.30
N LEU A 79 11.41 6.93 2.18
CA LEU A 79 11.36 7.48 3.53
C LEU A 79 12.34 8.64 3.68
N GLY A 80 12.03 9.54 4.63
CA GLY A 80 12.82 10.73 4.87
C GLY A 80 12.40 11.90 3.99
N GLU A 81 12.92 13.08 4.29
CA GLU A 81 12.52 14.33 3.63
C GLU A 81 12.88 14.35 2.15
N ASN A 82 14.01 13.76 1.79
CA ASN A 82 14.52 13.68 0.42
C ASN A 82 14.46 12.26 -0.15
N GLY A 83 13.79 11.32 0.54
CA GLY A 83 13.74 9.92 0.14
C GLY A 83 15.10 9.20 0.27
N GLU A 84 15.89 9.60 1.28
CA GLU A 84 17.23 9.06 1.55
C GLU A 84 17.20 7.57 1.92
N ASP A 85 16.09 7.12 2.48
CA ASP A 85 15.83 5.72 2.79
C ASP A 85 14.64 5.18 1.99
N ARG A 86 14.47 3.85 1.99
CA ARG A 86 13.42 3.20 1.20
C ARG A 86 12.92 1.93 1.86
N LEU A 87 11.60 1.75 1.87
CA LEU A 87 10.97 0.47 2.14
C LEU A 87 10.69 -0.25 0.82
N ASN A 88 11.06 -1.53 0.73
CA ASN A 88 10.75 -2.38 -0.41
C ASN A 88 9.77 -3.47 0.03
N PHE A 89 8.69 -3.63 -0.73
CA PHE A 89 7.63 -4.57 -0.44
C PHE A 89 7.50 -5.61 -1.55
N HIS A 90 7.50 -6.89 -1.17
CA HIS A 90 7.17 -7.99 -2.05
C HIS A 90 5.67 -8.24 -1.97
N LEU A 91 4.98 -7.98 -3.06
CA LEU A 91 3.54 -8.12 -3.16
C LEU A 91 3.15 -9.40 -3.88
N LYS A 92 2.04 -9.99 -3.46
CA LYS A 92 1.38 -11.09 -4.17
C LYS A 92 -0.14 -11.00 -3.94
N PRO A 93 -0.97 -11.46 -4.88
CA PRO A 93 -2.39 -11.64 -4.62
C PRO A 93 -2.57 -12.75 -3.57
N PHE A 94 -3.32 -12.44 -2.51
CA PHE A 94 -3.72 -13.44 -1.51
C PHE A 94 -5.10 -13.99 -1.86
N ALA A 95 -5.53 -15.06 -1.16
CA ALA A 95 -6.89 -15.60 -1.25
C ALA A 95 -8.00 -14.58 -0.88
N PHE A 96 -7.60 -13.42 -0.37
CA PHE A 96 -8.45 -12.25 -0.14
C PHE A 96 -8.08 -11.13 -1.11
N LYS A 97 -8.85 -10.03 -1.13
CA LYS A 97 -8.59 -8.84 -1.96
C LYS A 97 -7.26 -8.13 -1.69
N HIS A 98 -6.48 -8.59 -0.71
CA HIS A 98 -5.24 -7.94 -0.28
C HIS A 98 -4.04 -8.33 -1.16
N THR A 99 -3.08 -7.44 -1.23
CA THR A 99 -1.84 -7.58 -2.00
C THR A 99 -0.58 -7.69 -1.12
N GLY A 100 -0.76 -7.62 0.21
CA GLY A 100 0.32 -7.77 1.18
C GLY A 100 0.61 -6.53 2.01
N ILE A 101 0.18 -5.34 1.58
CA ILE A 101 0.35 -4.10 2.35
C ILE A 101 -0.90 -3.24 2.33
N PHE A 102 -0.95 -2.29 3.25
CA PHE A 102 -1.94 -1.23 3.33
C PHE A 102 -1.25 0.10 3.05
N PRO A 103 -1.42 0.69 1.83
CA PRO A 103 -0.70 1.91 1.43
C PRO A 103 -0.94 3.12 2.32
N GLU A 104 -2.10 3.19 2.97
CA GLU A 104 -2.45 4.24 3.93
C GLU A 104 -1.56 4.23 5.18
N GLN A 105 -0.92 3.10 5.51
CA GLN A 105 0.02 2.98 6.62
C GLN A 105 1.32 3.74 6.40
N ALA A 106 1.58 4.24 5.20
CA ALA A 106 2.78 5.02 4.91
C ALA A 106 2.94 6.25 5.81
N VAL A 107 1.83 6.87 6.26
CA VAL A 107 1.88 7.97 7.23
C VAL A 107 2.46 7.52 8.58
N ASN A 108 2.14 6.31 9.01
CA ASN A 108 2.67 5.74 10.25
C ASN A 108 4.15 5.37 10.05
N TRP A 109 4.52 4.81 8.89
CA TRP A 109 5.93 4.49 8.58
C TRP A 109 6.80 5.74 8.62
N GLU A 110 6.37 6.85 8.02
CA GLU A 110 7.07 8.13 8.08
C GLU A 110 7.16 8.68 9.50
N TRP A 111 6.09 8.53 10.28
CA TRP A 111 6.05 9.02 11.65
C TRP A 111 7.06 8.29 12.54
N PHE A 112 7.03 6.96 12.60
CA PHE A 112 7.96 6.24 13.46
C PHE A 112 9.40 6.22 12.90
N TYR A 113 9.59 6.30 11.58
CA TYR A 113 10.90 6.52 10.98
C TYR A 113 11.57 7.78 11.55
N ARG A 114 10.83 8.91 11.55
CA ARG A 114 11.33 10.17 12.11
C ARG A 114 11.64 10.07 13.61
N LEU A 115 10.79 9.38 14.37
CA LEU A 115 11.03 9.16 15.81
C LEU A 115 12.29 8.34 16.06
N ILE A 116 12.45 7.23 15.34
CA ILE A 116 13.63 6.36 15.47
C ILE A 116 14.90 7.10 15.07
N LYS A 117 14.88 7.85 13.96
CA LYS A 117 16.01 8.64 13.51
C LYS A 117 16.44 9.68 14.55
N LYS A 118 15.48 10.45 15.06
CA LYS A 118 15.74 11.44 16.13
C LYS A 118 16.31 10.81 17.38
N GLU A 119 15.77 9.68 17.80
CA GLU A 119 16.26 8.98 18.99
C GLU A 119 17.66 8.38 18.76
N LYS A 120 17.95 7.87 17.58
CA LYS A 120 19.30 7.43 17.19
C LYS A 120 20.31 8.56 17.29
N GLU A 121 20.03 9.70 16.70
CA GLU A 121 20.88 10.89 16.75
C GLU A 121 21.11 11.39 18.20
N ARG A 122 20.07 11.35 19.04
CA ARG A 122 20.17 11.69 20.46
C ARG A 122 21.15 10.76 21.20
N ARG A 123 21.02 9.45 20.97
CA ARG A 123 21.89 8.45 21.61
C ARG A 123 23.33 8.53 21.13
N GLU A 124 23.56 8.75 19.86
CA GLU A 124 24.89 8.96 19.29
C GLU A 124 25.59 10.14 19.97
N LYS A 125 24.89 11.27 20.17
CA LYS A 125 25.44 12.47 20.85
C LYS A 125 25.71 12.23 22.33
N SER A 126 24.96 11.38 23.01
CA SER A 126 25.12 11.08 24.44
C SER A 126 26.03 9.88 24.72
N GLY A 127 26.50 9.17 23.69
CA GLY A 127 27.25 7.93 23.85
C GLY A 127 26.40 6.74 24.32
N ASP A 128 25.09 6.86 24.34
CA ASP A 128 24.15 5.81 24.75
C ASP A 128 24.09 4.70 23.70
N LYS A 129 24.59 3.52 24.02
CA LYS A 129 24.64 2.34 23.15
C LYS A 129 23.46 1.39 23.36
N THR A 130 22.49 1.73 24.20
CA THR A 130 21.32 0.86 24.40
C THR A 130 20.50 0.72 23.11
N PRO A 131 19.99 -0.48 22.77
CA PRO A 131 19.19 -0.66 21.57
C PRO A 131 17.84 0.06 21.67
N ILE A 132 17.37 0.65 20.56
CA ILE A 132 16.03 1.20 20.47
C ILE A 132 15.05 0.01 20.39
N LYS A 133 14.12 -0.05 21.33
CA LYS A 133 13.07 -1.07 21.36
C LYS A 133 11.80 -0.50 20.73
N VAL A 134 11.23 -1.23 19.78
CA VAL A 134 9.98 -0.87 19.10
C VAL A 134 8.98 -1.99 19.28
N LEU A 135 7.77 -1.65 19.74
CA LEU A 135 6.65 -2.56 19.80
C LEU A 135 5.65 -2.17 18.70
N ASN A 136 5.39 -3.09 17.79
CA ASN A 136 4.36 -2.94 16.77
C ASN A 136 3.23 -3.93 17.05
N LEU A 137 2.03 -3.41 17.38
CA LEU A 137 0.83 -4.19 17.56
C LEU A 137 0.08 -4.26 16.22
N PHE A 138 -0.41 -5.44 15.84
CA PHE A 138 -1.13 -5.68 14.59
C PHE A 138 -0.31 -5.38 13.32
N ALA A 139 0.94 -5.83 13.29
CA ALA A 139 1.84 -5.59 12.16
C ALA A 139 1.35 -6.15 10.81
N TYR A 140 0.63 -7.26 10.79
CA TYR A 140 0.02 -7.95 9.64
C TYR A 140 1.00 -8.49 8.56
N THR A 141 2.28 -8.37 8.74
CA THR A 141 3.31 -8.84 7.78
C THR A 141 4.29 -9.77 8.43
#